data_ce6c6af64010545294390cfac8f89bd1
#
_entry.id   ce6c6af64010545294390cfac8f89bd1
#
_cell.length_a   1.000
_cell.length_b   1.000
_cell.length_c   1.000
_cell.angle_alpha   90.00
_cell.angle_beta   90.00
_cell.angle_gamma   90.00
#
_symmetry.space_group_name_H-M   'P 1'
#
loop_
_entity.id
_entity.type
_entity.pdbx_description
1 polymer ?
#
loop_
_entity_poly.entity_id
_entity_poly.type
_entity_poly.pdbx_seq_one_letter_code
_entity_poly.pdbx_strand_id
1 'polypeptide(L)'
;VTYQGQGDPQAQSQAIDNAVAQKVDGLVVSMANPQGLKDSVEAAVAAGVPVVTINSGEAESASYGALVHIGQNEKDAGGAAGEQFKKAGDKHVLCVIHEAGNIAQESRCQGAEKALGIPMTRLQVEIANLSEAQTTIQTALNADPSIDGVFTLNSAVATAAAPAIESTGRKITLGTMDLDSDTAGLISKKQLDFAVDQQPYLQ
;
A
#
# COMPACT_ATOMS: atom_id res chain seq x y z
N VAL A 1 0.70 15.62 -19.38
CA VAL A 1 -0.30 16.10 -18.40
C VAL A 1 -0.37 15.07 -17.29
N THR A 2 -0.27 15.50 -16.04
CA THR A 2 -0.34 14.62 -14.87
C THR A 2 -1.68 14.85 -14.17
N TYR A 3 -2.40 13.77 -13.87
CA TYR A 3 -3.60 13.78 -13.06
C TYR A 3 -3.35 13.01 -11.78
N GLN A 4 -3.84 13.52 -10.66
CA GLN A 4 -3.82 12.82 -9.37
C GLN A 4 -5.26 12.57 -8.95
N GLY A 5 -5.69 11.30 -8.95
CA GLY A 5 -7.03 10.90 -8.56
C GLY A 5 -7.26 10.87 -7.05
N GLN A 6 -6.24 11.16 -6.24
CA GLN A 6 -6.30 11.21 -4.76
C GLN A 6 -7.01 10.01 -4.11
N GLY A 7 -6.85 8.81 -4.69
CA GLY A 7 -7.53 7.59 -4.21
C GLY A 7 -9.00 7.45 -4.61
N ASP A 8 -9.56 8.42 -5.34
CA ASP A 8 -10.94 8.34 -5.86
C ASP A 8 -10.96 7.69 -7.25
N PRO A 9 -11.49 6.45 -7.40
CA PRO A 9 -11.56 5.77 -8.68
C PRO A 9 -12.41 6.50 -9.73
N GLN A 10 -13.47 7.23 -9.31
CA GLN A 10 -14.31 7.99 -10.24
C GLN A 10 -13.56 9.17 -10.83
N ALA A 11 -12.84 9.93 -9.98
CA ALA A 11 -12.02 11.04 -10.43
C ALA A 11 -10.90 10.55 -11.37
N GLN A 12 -10.30 9.39 -11.08
CA GLN A 12 -9.27 8.79 -11.90
C GLN A 12 -9.84 8.30 -13.25
N SER A 13 -10.99 7.63 -13.24
CA SER A 13 -11.71 7.20 -14.44
C SER A 13 -12.00 8.41 -15.36
N GLN A 14 -12.57 9.48 -14.81
CA GLN A 14 -12.85 10.71 -15.56
C GLN A 14 -11.58 11.36 -16.12
N ALA A 15 -10.45 11.27 -15.41
CA ALA A 15 -9.17 11.78 -15.90
C ALA A 15 -8.66 10.98 -17.11
N ILE A 16 -8.83 9.64 -17.10
CA ILE A 16 -8.51 8.78 -18.24
C ILE A 16 -9.39 9.15 -19.44
N ASP A 17 -10.70 9.25 -19.26
CA ASP A 17 -11.65 9.60 -20.32
C ASP A 17 -11.33 10.97 -20.94
N ASN A 18 -10.99 11.96 -20.11
CA ASN A 18 -10.58 13.27 -20.57
C ASN A 18 -9.27 13.23 -21.36
N ALA A 19 -8.30 12.40 -20.96
CA ALA A 19 -7.05 12.25 -21.69
C ALA A 19 -7.29 11.60 -23.06
N VAL A 20 -8.15 10.59 -23.15
CA VAL A 20 -8.56 9.97 -24.42
C VAL A 20 -9.25 11.00 -25.33
N ALA A 21 -10.18 11.81 -24.80
CA ALA A 21 -10.83 12.88 -25.54
C ALA A 21 -9.85 13.94 -26.07
N GLN A 22 -8.76 14.19 -25.36
CA GLN A 22 -7.67 15.07 -25.77
C GLN A 22 -6.70 14.43 -26.77
N LYS A 23 -6.91 13.16 -27.14
CA LYS A 23 -6.10 12.41 -28.11
C LYS A 23 -4.62 12.34 -27.71
N VAL A 24 -4.35 11.99 -26.45
CA VAL A 24 -2.97 11.78 -25.98
C VAL A 24 -2.32 10.60 -26.71
N ASP A 25 -1.01 10.62 -26.87
CA ASP A 25 -0.24 9.60 -27.57
C ASP A 25 -0.07 8.30 -26.76
N GLY A 26 -0.33 8.34 -25.44
CA GLY A 26 -0.24 7.20 -24.54
C GLY A 26 -0.65 7.56 -23.12
N LEU A 27 -0.98 6.54 -22.34
CA LEU A 27 -1.38 6.66 -20.94
C LEU A 27 -0.48 5.79 -20.05
N VAL A 28 -0.11 6.35 -18.89
CA VAL A 28 0.50 5.61 -17.79
C VAL A 28 -0.47 5.68 -16.61
N VAL A 29 -0.92 4.51 -16.12
CA VAL A 29 -2.01 4.41 -15.14
C VAL A 29 -1.60 3.53 -13.97
N SER A 30 -1.72 4.03 -12.72
CA SER A 30 -1.70 3.20 -11.52
C SER A 30 -3.14 2.76 -11.20
N MET A 31 -3.37 1.44 -11.13
CA MET A 31 -4.72 0.89 -10.92
C MET A 31 -4.89 0.40 -9.48
N ALA A 32 -4.96 1.32 -8.52
CA ALA A 32 -5.22 0.98 -7.11
C ALA A 32 -6.58 0.29 -6.93
N ASN A 33 -7.59 0.73 -7.68
CA ASN A 33 -8.91 0.10 -7.77
C ASN A 33 -9.20 -0.28 -9.23
N PRO A 34 -8.75 -1.45 -9.71
CA PRO A 34 -8.90 -1.83 -11.12
C PRO A 34 -10.34 -1.94 -11.56
N GLN A 35 -11.24 -2.41 -10.68
CA GLN A 35 -12.67 -2.55 -11.01
C GLN A 35 -13.31 -1.21 -11.36
N GLY A 36 -12.96 -0.16 -10.60
CA GLY A 36 -13.44 1.19 -10.86
C GLY A 36 -12.85 1.86 -12.10
N LEU A 37 -11.74 1.31 -12.65
CA LEU A 37 -11.05 1.87 -13.80
C LEU A 37 -11.21 1.05 -15.08
N LYS A 38 -11.81 -0.14 -14.96
CA LYS A 38 -11.90 -1.12 -16.06
C LYS A 38 -12.40 -0.49 -17.35
N ASP A 39 -13.58 0.08 -17.29
CA ASP A 39 -14.27 0.59 -18.48
C ASP A 39 -13.49 1.72 -19.17
N SER A 40 -12.89 2.62 -18.40
CA SER A 40 -12.09 3.74 -18.95
C SER A 40 -10.76 3.26 -19.53
N VAL A 41 -10.10 2.27 -18.90
CA VAL A 41 -8.86 1.69 -19.45
C VAL A 41 -9.14 0.92 -20.73
N GLU A 42 -10.17 0.06 -20.74
CA GLU A 42 -10.57 -0.68 -21.94
C GLU A 42 -11.02 0.25 -23.08
N ALA A 43 -11.72 1.35 -22.75
CA ALA A 43 -12.12 2.36 -23.74
C ALA A 43 -10.90 3.10 -24.33
N ALA A 44 -9.88 3.42 -23.50
CA ALA A 44 -8.64 4.02 -23.99
C ALA A 44 -7.92 3.10 -24.98
N VAL A 45 -7.78 1.81 -24.63
CA VAL A 45 -7.19 0.80 -25.52
C VAL A 45 -7.99 0.66 -26.81
N ALA A 46 -9.32 0.59 -26.74
CA ALA A 46 -10.21 0.50 -27.91
C ALA A 46 -10.12 1.75 -28.80
N ALA A 47 -9.84 2.92 -28.24
CA ALA A 47 -9.58 4.15 -28.98
C ALA A 47 -8.18 4.20 -29.63
N GLY A 48 -7.36 3.17 -29.45
CA GLY A 48 -6.01 3.07 -30.01
C GLY A 48 -4.94 3.81 -29.20
N VAL A 49 -5.26 4.24 -27.96
CA VAL A 49 -4.30 4.86 -27.06
C VAL A 49 -3.54 3.75 -26.32
N PRO A 50 -2.20 3.64 -26.49
CA PRO A 50 -1.42 2.66 -25.76
C PRO A 50 -1.44 2.95 -24.26
N VAL A 51 -1.71 1.92 -23.46
CA VAL A 51 -1.75 2.02 -21.99
C VAL A 51 -0.63 1.19 -21.38
N VAL A 52 0.12 1.79 -20.47
CA VAL A 52 1.08 1.13 -19.58
C VAL A 52 0.55 1.27 -18.16
N THR A 53 0.50 0.18 -17.42
CA THR A 53 0.14 0.26 -16.00
C THR A 53 1.39 0.25 -15.13
N ILE A 54 1.31 0.95 -13.99
CA ILE A 54 2.42 1.05 -13.05
C ILE A 54 1.94 0.83 -11.61
N ASN A 55 2.86 0.47 -10.73
CA ASN A 55 2.65 0.37 -9.28
C ASN A 55 1.57 -0.66 -8.90
N SER A 56 0.29 -0.36 -9.09
CA SER A 56 -0.84 -1.21 -8.70
C SER A 56 -1.58 -1.77 -9.91
N GLY A 57 -2.20 -2.97 -9.78
CA GLY A 57 -3.09 -3.55 -10.81
C GLY A 57 -2.39 -4.51 -11.76
N GLU A 58 -1.26 -5.12 -11.34
CA GLU A 58 -0.54 -6.11 -12.16
C GLU A 58 -1.45 -7.21 -12.70
N ALA A 59 -2.30 -7.80 -11.85
CA ALA A 59 -3.12 -8.95 -12.19
C ALA A 59 -4.16 -8.65 -13.29
N GLU A 60 -4.70 -7.44 -13.33
CA GLU A 60 -5.73 -7.00 -14.26
C GLU A 60 -5.17 -6.33 -15.51
N SER A 61 -3.93 -5.86 -15.48
CA SER A 61 -3.27 -5.06 -16.52
C SER A 61 -3.43 -5.67 -17.91
N ALA A 62 -3.00 -6.92 -18.10
CA ALA A 62 -3.08 -7.60 -19.38
C ALA A 62 -4.53 -7.85 -19.83
N SER A 63 -5.45 -8.15 -18.91
CA SER A 63 -6.85 -8.42 -19.22
C SER A 63 -7.61 -7.19 -19.69
N TYR A 64 -7.17 -5.98 -19.26
CA TYR A 64 -7.73 -4.69 -19.70
C TYR A 64 -7.05 -4.17 -20.97
N GLY A 65 -6.12 -4.94 -21.55
CA GLY A 65 -5.46 -4.62 -22.81
C GLY A 65 -4.27 -3.67 -22.69
N ALA A 66 -3.73 -3.45 -21.49
CA ALA A 66 -2.50 -2.67 -21.32
C ALA A 66 -1.30 -3.42 -21.95
N LEU A 67 -0.35 -2.67 -22.47
CA LEU A 67 0.85 -3.20 -23.15
C LEU A 67 1.77 -3.94 -22.18
N VAL A 68 1.94 -3.40 -20.98
CA VAL A 68 2.82 -3.92 -19.94
C VAL A 68 2.46 -3.32 -18.58
N HIS A 69 2.76 -4.07 -17.52
CA HIS A 69 2.78 -3.55 -16.16
C HIS A 69 4.23 -3.36 -15.72
N ILE A 70 4.51 -2.24 -15.05
CA ILE A 70 5.80 -1.93 -14.43
C ILE A 70 5.57 -1.69 -12.94
N GLY A 71 6.05 -2.60 -12.11
CA GLY A 71 5.84 -2.54 -10.66
C GLY A 71 6.50 -3.73 -9.95
N GLN A 72 6.42 -3.73 -8.63
CA GLN A 72 6.83 -4.88 -7.84
C GLN A 72 5.70 -5.91 -7.74
N ASN A 73 6.03 -7.15 -7.46
CA ASN A 73 5.03 -8.12 -7.03
C ASN A 73 4.64 -7.85 -5.57
N GLU A 74 3.42 -7.40 -5.35
CA GLU A 74 2.95 -6.93 -4.04
C GLU A 74 2.83 -8.06 -3.01
N LYS A 75 2.54 -9.28 -3.45
CA LYS A 75 2.50 -10.44 -2.56
C LYS A 75 3.89 -10.86 -2.11
N ASP A 76 4.88 -10.79 -3.00
CA ASP A 76 6.26 -11.12 -2.66
C ASP A 76 6.86 -10.05 -1.72
N ALA A 77 6.56 -8.76 -1.98
CA ALA A 77 6.97 -7.67 -1.10
C ALA A 77 6.34 -7.79 0.29
N GLY A 78 5.04 -8.10 0.36
CA GLY A 78 4.37 -8.42 1.62
C GLY A 78 4.97 -9.65 2.29
N GLY A 79 5.30 -10.68 1.50
CA GLY A 79 5.97 -11.90 1.99
C GLY A 79 7.29 -11.61 2.69
N ALA A 80 8.10 -10.70 2.13
CA ALA A 80 9.35 -10.28 2.76
C ALA A 80 9.11 -9.64 4.15
N ALA A 81 8.06 -8.83 4.30
CA ALA A 81 7.66 -8.28 5.60
C ALA A 81 7.20 -9.38 6.56
N GLY A 82 6.37 -10.34 6.10
CA GLY A 82 5.89 -11.47 6.88
C GLY A 82 7.03 -12.32 7.45
N GLU A 83 8.09 -12.54 6.68
CA GLU A 83 9.28 -13.24 7.15
C GLU A 83 10.01 -12.48 8.27
N GLN A 84 9.99 -11.15 8.28
CA GLN A 84 10.59 -10.37 9.38
C GLN A 84 9.74 -10.50 10.67
N PHE A 85 8.42 -10.38 10.60
CA PHE A 85 7.52 -10.63 11.74
C PHE A 85 7.68 -12.05 12.29
N LYS A 86 7.79 -13.03 11.40
CA LYS A 86 8.04 -14.43 11.80
C LYS A 86 9.37 -14.60 12.53
N LYS A 87 10.44 -13.95 12.07
CA LYS A 87 11.74 -13.95 12.76
C LYS A 87 11.69 -13.24 14.11
N ALA A 88 10.89 -12.18 14.25
CA ALA A 88 10.64 -11.52 15.52
C ALA A 88 9.84 -12.40 16.50
N GLY A 89 9.12 -13.40 15.99
CA GLY A 89 8.31 -14.31 16.77
C GLY A 89 6.88 -13.84 17.01
N ASP A 90 6.46 -12.82 16.25
CA ASP A 90 5.14 -12.19 16.39
C ASP A 90 4.01 -13.19 16.08
N LYS A 91 2.89 -13.07 16.80
CA LYS A 91 1.75 -13.98 16.75
C LYS A 91 0.43 -13.30 16.42
N HIS A 92 0.35 -11.99 16.61
CA HIS A 92 -0.81 -11.18 16.31
C HIS A 92 -0.40 -9.85 15.71
N VAL A 93 -0.43 -9.74 14.38
CA VAL A 93 0.04 -8.58 13.65
C VAL A 93 -1.15 -7.80 13.07
N LEU A 94 -1.17 -6.48 13.28
CA LEU A 94 -2.06 -5.57 12.55
C LEU A 94 -1.45 -5.25 11.18
N CYS A 95 -2.23 -5.39 10.10
CA CYS A 95 -1.93 -4.81 8.80
C CYS A 95 -2.74 -3.53 8.63
N VAL A 96 -2.05 -2.38 8.60
CA VAL A 96 -2.68 -1.05 8.60
C VAL A 96 -2.86 -0.58 7.16
N ILE A 97 -4.10 -0.62 6.68
CA ILE A 97 -4.50 -0.19 5.33
C ILE A 97 -4.88 1.29 5.40
N HIS A 98 -4.29 2.12 4.55
CA HIS A 98 -4.50 3.57 4.55
C HIS A 98 -5.23 4.09 3.32
N GLU A 99 -5.62 3.21 2.41
CA GLU A 99 -6.41 3.52 1.22
C GLU A 99 -7.41 2.39 0.98
N ALA A 100 -8.68 2.67 1.29
CA ALA A 100 -9.75 1.69 1.16
C ALA A 100 -9.91 1.20 -0.29
N GLY A 101 -9.98 -0.11 -0.48
CA GLY A 101 -10.14 -0.71 -1.80
C GLY A 101 -8.87 -0.78 -2.66
N ASN A 102 -7.72 -0.37 -2.12
CA ASN A 102 -6.44 -0.52 -2.81
C ASN A 102 -5.98 -1.99 -2.77
N ILE A 103 -6.00 -2.64 -3.96
CA ILE A 103 -5.66 -4.06 -4.10
C ILE A 103 -4.18 -4.36 -3.83
N ALA A 104 -3.28 -3.41 -4.05
CA ALA A 104 -1.87 -3.58 -3.77
C ALA A 104 -1.65 -3.69 -2.25
N GLN A 105 -2.30 -2.85 -1.46
CA GLN A 105 -2.21 -2.89 0.00
C GLN A 105 -2.74 -4.20 0.56
N GLU A 106 -3.89 -4.66 0.07
CA GLU A 106 -4.44 -5.95 0.48
C GLU A 106 -3.52 -7.11 0.06
N SER A 107 -2.93 -7.06 -1.13
CA SER A 107 -1.97 -8.07 -1.61
C SER A 107 -0.72 -8.13 -0.73
N ARG A 108 -0.22 -6.99 -0.24
CA ARG A 108 0.90 -6.93 0.72
C ARG A 108 0.53 -7.61 2.04
N CYS A 109 -0.67 -7.31 2.58
CA CYS A 109 -1.15 -7.99 3.80
C CYS A 109 -1.27 -9.51 3.58
N GLN A 110 -1.85 -9.97 2.46
CA GLN A 110 -2.00 -11.39 2.13
C GLN A 110 -0.64 -12.08 1.95
N GLY A 111 0.33 -11.41 1.32
CA GLY A 111 1.68 -11.92 1.19
C GLY A 111 2.36 -12.10 2.55
N ALA A 112 2.21 -11.10 3.43
CA ALA A 112 2.74 -11.15 4.78
C ALA A 112 2.09 -12.27 5.62
N GLU A 113 0.77 -12.44 5.55
CA GLU A 113 0.04 -13.55 6.20
C GLU A 113 0.58 -14.92 5.77
N LYS A 114 0.74 -15.09 4.45
CA LYS A 114 1.23 -16.35 3.90
C LYS A 114 2.63 -16.71 4.42
N ALA A 115 3.53 -15.73 4.49
CA ALA A 115 4.90 -15.93 4.96
C ALA A 115 4.96 -16.09 6.48
N LEU A 116 4.20 -15.29 7.22
CA LEU A 116 4.08 -15.37 8.69
C LEU A 116 3.44 -16.71 9.11
N GLY A 117 2.48 -17.21 8.34
CA GLY A 117 1.76 -18.46 8.57
C GLY A 117 0.52 -18.31 9.46
N ILE A 118 0.11 -17.08 9.76
CA ILE A 118 -1.11 -16.75 10.52
C ILE A 118 -1.82 -15.56 9.87
N PRO A 119 -3.16 -15.43 10.06
CA PRO A 119 -3.90 -14.26 9.60
C PRO A 119 -3.43 -12.98 10.31
N MET A 120 -3.48 -11.86 9.59
CA MET A 120 -3.29 -10.53 10.15
C MET A 120 -4.64 -9.82 10.30
N THR A 121 -4.80 -9.06 11.38
CA THR A 121 -5.98 -8.20 11.53
C THR A 121 -5.83 -6.96 10.65
N ARG A 122 -6.85 -6.64 9.84
CA ARG A 122 -6.89 -5.39 9.05
C ARG A 122 -7.33 -4.24 9.93
N LEU A 123 -6.59 -3.14 9.87
CA LEU A 123 -6.97 -1.88 10.50
C LEU A 123 -6.99 -0.80 9.42
N GLN A 124 -8.16 -0.19 9.23
CA GLN A 124 -8.31 0.91 8.27
C GLN A 124 -7.98 2.24 8.95
N VAL A 125 -7.16 3.06 8.29
CA VAL A 125 -6.86 4.46 8.68
C VAL A 125 -6.92 5.36 7.44
N GLU A 126 -6.95 6.67 7.66
CA GLU A 126 -6.94 7.66 6.58
C GLU A 126 -5.58 8.37 6.52
N ILE A 127 -4.86 8.23 5.39
CA ILE A 127 -3.55 8.86 5.20
C ILE A 127 -3.63 10.39 5.23
N ALA A 128 -4.76 10.97 4.85
CA ALA A 128 -4.97 12.41 4.87
C ALA A 128 -4.99 13.00 6.29
N ASN A 129 -5.18 12.18 7.33
CA ASN A 129 -5.21 12.60 8.73
C ASN A 129 -4.34 11.69 9.60
N LEU A 130 -3.03 11.94 9.60
CA LEU A 130 -2.07 11.13 10.35
C LEU A 130 -2.27 11.19 11.87
N SER A 131 -2.83 12.28 12.41
CA SER A 131 -3.16 12.36 13.85
C SER A 131 -4.31 11.42 14.22
N GLU A 132 -5.31 11.29 13.35
CA GLU A 132 -6.40 10.33 13.52
C GLU A 132 -5.89 8.90 13.31
N ALA A 133 -5.02 8.67 12.32
CA ALA A 133 -4.39 7.38 12.11
C ALA A 133 -3.61 6.91 13.34
N GLN A 134 -2.82 7.80 13.96
CA GLN A 134 -2.14 7.52 15.23
C GLN A 134 -3.12 7.12 16.32
N THR A 135 -4.21 7.90 16.51
CA THR A 135 -5.23 7.65 17.54
C THR A 135 -5.92 6.30 17.31
N THR A 136 -6.24 5.99 16.05
CA THR A 136 -6.88 4.73 15.66
C THR A 136 -5.98 3.53 15.95
N ILE A 137 -4.69 3.60 15.59
CA ILE A 137 -3.71 2.56 15.89
C ILE A 137 -3.56 2.39 17.41
N GLN A 138 -3.40 3.48 18.15
CA GLN A 138 -3.28 3.45 19.60
C GLN A 138 -4.51 2.81 20.26
N THR A 139 -5.70 3.16 19.77
CA THR A 139 -6.96 2.59 20.27
C THR A 139 -7.02 1.08 20.03
N ALA A 140 -6.64 0.61 18.85
CA ALA A 140 -6.58 -0.82 18.55
C ALA A 140 -5.58 -1.56 19.45
N LEU A 141 -4.38 -0.99 19.65
CA LEU A 141 -3.35 -1.57 20.51
C LEU A 141 -3.76 -1.63 21.98
N ASN A 142 -4.53 -0.66 22.47
CA ASN A 142 -5.06 -0.65 23.83
C ASN A 142 -6.24 -1.60 24.01
N ALA A 143 -7.07 -1.77 22.98
CA ALA A 143 -8.21 -2.67 23.01
C ALA A 143 -7.81 -4.14 22.98
N ASP A 144 -6.69 -4.45 22.31
CA ASP A 144 -6.17 -5.82 22.23
C ASP A 144 -4.68 -5.88 22.62
N PRO A 145 -4.39 -6.20 23.90
CA PRO A 145 -3.01 -6.35 24.39
C PRO A 145 -2.24 -7.53 23.77
N SER A 146 -2.89 -8.44 23.06
CA SER A 146 -2.23 -9.57 22.40
C SER A 146 -1.51 -9.17 21.11
N ILE A 147 -1.79 -7.99 20.56
CA ILE A 147 -1.12 -7.48 19.36
C ILE A 147 0.35 -7.24 19.69
N ASP A 148 1.23 -7.92 18.96
CA ASP A 148 2.69 -7.90 19.13
C ASP A 148 3.44 -7.39 17.88
N GLY A 149 2.72 -7.16 16.75
CA GLY A 149 3.28 -6.57 15.55
C GLY A 149 2.33 -5.57 14.87
N VAL A 150 2.90 -4.59 14.17
CA VAL A 150 2.19 -3.61 13.34
C VAL A 150 2.90 -3.49 12.00
N PHE A 151 2.19 -3.78 10.93
CA PHE A 151 2.66 -3.62 9.56
C PHE A 151 1.96 -2.43 8.90
N THR A 152 2.68 -1.36 8.67
CA THR A 152 2.19 -0.19 7.92
C THR A 152 2.60 -0.30 6.44
N LEU A 153 1.78 0.25 5.55
CA LEU A 153 1.96 0.08 4.12
C LEU A 153 2.46 1.35 3.42
N ASN A 154 2.93 2.31 4.24
CA ASN A 154 3.45 3.60 3.80
C ASN A 154 4.29 4.23 4.92
N SER A 155 5.33 4.97 4.56
CA SER A 155 6.24 5.64 5.50
C SER A 155 5.55 6.66 6.41
N ALA A 156 4.61 7.46 5.89
CA ALA A 156 3.89 8.44 6.70
C ALA A 156 3.03 7.76 7.79
N VAL A 157 2.41 6.62 7.48
CA VAL A 157 1.65 5.84 8.47
C VAL A 157 2.58 5.21 9.50
N ALA A 158 3.79 4.80 9.12
CA ALA A 158 4.79 4.31 10.08
C ALA A 158 5.19 5.39 11.08
N THR A 159 5.35 6.64 10.63
CA THR A 159 5.65 7.77 11.54
C THR A 159 4.51 8.06 12.52
N ALA A 160 3.27 7.79 12.14
CA ALA A 160 2.11 7.88 13.04
C ALA A 160 2.02 6.66 13.99
N ALA A 161 2.40 5.47 13.53
CA ALA A 161 2.35 4.24 14.32
C ALA A 161 3.41 4.20 15.44
N ALA A 162 4.61 4.74 15.20
CA ALA A 162 5.70 4.69 16.16
C ALA A 162 5.33 5.31 17.53
N PRO A 163 4.83 6.56 17.64
CA PRO A 163 4.40 7.11 18.91
C PRO A 163 3.16 6.42 19.51
N ALA A 164 2.27 5.86 18.69
CA ALA A 164 1.16 5.05 19.16
C ALA A 164 1.65 3.79 19.90
N ILE A 165 2.64 3.09 19.34
CA ILE A 165 3.30 1.94 19.96
C ILE A 165 4.02 2.35 21.25
N GLU A 166 4.83 3.41 21.20
CA GLU A 166 5.59 3.91 22.36
C GLU A 166 4.67 4.20 23.55
N SER A 167 3.49 4.77 23.30
CA SER A 167 2.51 5.11 24.34
C SER A 167 1.97 3.89 25.10
N THR A 168 2.05 2.69 24.53
CA THR A 168 1.61 1.44 25.17
C THR A 168 2.61 0.92 26.21
N GLY A 169 3.86 1.36 26.16
CA GLY A 169 4.97 0.83 26.95
C GLY A 169 5.31 -0.64 26.65
N ARG A 170 4.71 -1.24 25.62
CA ARG A 170 4.92 -2.63 25.22
C ARG A 170 5.99 -2.73 24.13
N LYS A 171 6.63 -3.89 24.06
CA LYS A 171 7.47 -4.23 22.90
C LYS A 171 6.56 -4.75 21.79
N ILE A 172 6.41 -4.00 20.71
CA ILE A 172 5.62 -4.35 19.53
C ILE A 172 6.53 -4.14 18.31
N THR A 173 6.66 -5.14 17.46
CA THR A 173 7.45 -5.03 16.22
C THR A 173 6.74 -4.08 15.25
N LEU A 174 7.42 -3.03 14.79
CA LEU A 174 6.94 -2.15 13.74
C LEU A 174 7.68 -2.42 12.44
N GLY A 175 6.95 -2.79 11.40
CA GLY A 175 7.44 -2.90 10.03
C GLY A 175 6.67 -2.00 9.08
N THR A 176 7.29 -1.56 8.00
CA THR A 176 6.63 -0.73 7.00
C THR A 176 7.01 -1.09 5.57
N MET A 177 6.18 -0.67 4.63
CA MET A 177 6.59 -0.43 3.25
C MET A 177 7.14 0.99 3.15
N ASP A 178 7.98 1.21 2.16
CA ASP A 178 8.68 2.45 1.83
C ASP A 178 9.82 2.82 2.80
N LEU A 179 10.90 3.30 2.19
CA LEU A 179 12.06 3.81 2.88
C LEU A 179 12.31 5.26 2.44
N ASP A 180 12.25 6.18 3.40
CA ASP A 180 12.57 7.59 3.24
C ASP A 180 13.41 8.12 4.40
N SER A 181 13.64 9.43 4.45
CA SER A 181 14.41 10.04 5.54
C SER A 181 13.80 9.83 6.92
N ASP A 182 12.46 9.82 7.02
CA ASP A 182 11.75 9.73 8.28
C ASP A 182 11.79 8.29 8.81
N THR A 183 11.50 7.30 7.96
CA THR A 183 11.62 5.88 8.31
C THR A 183 13.06 5.47 8.60
N ALA A 184 14.05 5.99 7.86
CA ALA A 184 15.47 5.81 8.19
C ALA A 184 15.81 6.39 9.58
N GLY A 185 15.22 7.55 9.93
CA GLY A 185 15.32 8.15 11.26
C GLY A 185 14.71 7.27 12.35
N LEU A 186 13.54 6.66 12.11
CA LEU A 186 12.90 5.73 13.05
C LEU A 186 13.73 4.45 13.24
N ILE A 187 14.29 3.88 12.17
CA ILE A 187 15.20 2.71 12.25
C ILE A 187 16.41 3.04 13.10
N SER A 188 17.04 4.20 12.89
CA SER A 188 18.21 4.64 13.64
C SER A 188 17.92 4.79 15.13
N LYS A 189 16.69 5.18 15.50
CA LYS A 189 16.21 5.30 16.88
C LYS A 189 15.65 4.00 17.45
N LYS A 190 15.63 2.91 16.68
CA LYS A 190 15.03 1.62 17.03
C LYS A 190 13.53 1.71 17.35
N GLN A 191 12.83 2.63 16.67
CA GLN A 191 11.37 2.81 16.73
C GLN A 191 10.67 2.14 15.55
N LEU A 192 11.42 1.72 14.54
CA LEU A 192 10.99 0.91 13.39
C LEU A 192 12.00 -0.23 13.23
N ASP A 193 11.51 -1.45 13.18
CA ASP A 193 12.36 -2.65 13.13
C ASP A 193 12.85 -2.95 11.72
N PHE A 194 11.99 -2.73 10.70
CA PHE A 194 12.36 -2.92 9.30
C PHE A 194 11.48 -2.10 8.36
N ALA A 195 12.01 -1.82 7.16
CA ALA A 195 11.28 -1.26 6.03
C ALA A 195 11.53 -2.12 4.79
N VAL A 196 10.48 -2.31 3.96
CA VAL A 196 10.58 -2.93 2.64
C VAL A 196 10.58 -1.81 1.61
N ASP A 197 11.72 -1.63 0.93
CA ASP A 197 11.87 -0.60 -0.10
C ASP A 197 11.30 -1.09 -1.44
N GLN A 198 10.42 -0.31 -2.05
CA GLN A 198 9.81 -0.61 -3.36
C GLN A 198 10.75 -0.35 -4.54
N GLN A 199 11.92 0.23 -4.31
CA GLN A 199 12.92 0.56 -5.33
C GLN A 199 12.34 1.31 -6.55
N PRO A 200 11.69 2.46 -6.36
CA PRO A 200 10.96 3.17 -7.44
C PRO A 200 11.84 3.59 -8.61
N TYR A 201 13.16 3.65 -8.42
CA TYR A 201 14.12 3.94 -9.50
C TYR A 201 14.35 2.77 -10.46
N LEU A 202 13.86 1.56 -10.12
CA LEU A 202 13.97 0.36 -10.96
C LEU A 202 12.67 0.06 -11.71
N GLN A 203 11.61 0.83 -11.47
CA GLN A 203 10.28 0.68 -12.07
C GLN A 203 10.07 1.56 -13.32
#